data_316cb1ffdb746f69a7485722cb844701
#
_entry.id   316cb1ffdb746f69a7485722cb844701
#
_cell.length_a   1.000
_cell.length_b   1.000
_cell.length_c   1.000
_cell.angle_alpha   90.00
_cell.angle_beta   90.00
_cell.angle_gamma   90.00
#
_symmetry.space_group_name_H-M   'P 1'
#
loop_
_entity.id
_entity.type
_entity.pdbx_description
1 polymer ?
#
loop_
_entity_poly.entity_id
_entity_poly.type
_entity_poly.pdbx_seq_one_letter_code
_entity_poly.pdbx_strand_id
1 'polypeptide(L)'
;MTTRRDILDWCDHTLQTRLFQDYAPNGLQVEGRDEVVKIITAVTASRAAIDYAAGQGADMLLVHHGMFWKNEPITITGWKKQRIATLLQHQLNLAGYHLPLDAHPEFGNTACLAKRMGWQTGYACGQTHLLHL
;
A
#
# COMPACT_ATOMS: atom_id res chain seq x y z
N MET A 1 12.83 -16.04 10.59
CA MET A 1 12.93 -15.10 9.44
C MET A 1 11.52 -14.77 8.99
N THR A 2 11.25 -13.51 8.70
CA THR A 2 9.93 -13.08 8.24
C THR A 2 9.90 -13.12 6.73
N THR A 3 8.92 -13.80 6.16
CA THR A 3 8.74 -13.86 4.71
C THR A 3 7.82 -12.74 4.21
N ARG A 4 7.95 -12.41 2.93
CA ARG A 4 6.98 -11.54 2.24
C ARG A 4 5.55 -12.00 2.49
N ARG A 5 5.30 -13.30 2.42
CA ARG A 5 3.99 -13.90 2.62
C ARG A 5 3.45 -13.62 4.03
N ASP A 6 4.25 -13.80 5.06
CA ASP A 6 3.83 -13.54 6.45
C ASP A 6 3.35 -12.11 6.64
N ILE A 7 4.05 -11.15 6.02
CA ILE A 7 3.70 -9.72 6.09
C ILE A 7 2.39 -9.44 5.34
N LEU A 8 2.25 -9.98 4.13
CA LEU A 8 1.04 -9.77 3.33
C LEU A 8 -0.17 -10.42 3.97
N ASP A 9 -0.05 -11.65 4.49
CA ASP A 9 -1.12 -12.35 5.19
C ASP A 9 -1.56 -11.58 6.44
N TRP A 10 -0.61 -11.00 7.18
CA TRP A 10 -0.93 -10.14 8.32
C TRP A 10 -1.65 -8.86 7.91
N CYS A 11 -1.19 -8.18 6.87
CA CYS A 11 -1.85 -6.97 6.34
C CYS A 11 -3.25 -7.28 5.83
N ASP A 12 -3.41 -8.35 5.06
CA ASP A 12 -4.70 -8.77 4.50
C ASP A 12 -5.72 -9.10 5.59
N HIS A 13 -5.28 -9.80 6.64
CA HIS A 13 -6.12 -10.11 7.78
C HIS A 13 -6.49 -8.84 8.57
N THR A 14 -5.51 -8.01 8.89
CA THR A 14 -5.69 -6.78 9.68
C THR A 14 -6.61 -5.79 8.96
N LEU A 15 -6.40 -5.58 7.67
CA LEU A 15 -7.17 -4.63 6.86
C LEU A 15 -8.44 -5.23 6.26
N GLN A 16 -8.67 -6.54 6.43
CA GLN A 16 -9.83 -7.25 5.88
C GLN A 16 -10.02 -7.01 4.38
N THR A 17 -8.95 -7.11 3.60
CA THR A 17 -8.90 -6.73 2.19
C THR A 17 -9.97 -7.40 1.33
N ARG A 18 -10.39 -8.62 1.70
CA ARG A 18 -11.42 -9.40 0.99
C ARG A 18 -12.82 -8.76 1.02
N LEU A 19 -13.08 -7.84 1.94
CA LEU A 19 -14.37 -7.17 2.06
C LEU A 19 -14.53 -5.99 1.11
N PHE A 20 -13.47 -5.61 0.40
CA PHE A 20 -13.45 -4.40 -0.42
C PHE A 20 -13.42 -4.72 -1.91
N GLN A 21 -14.24 -3.96 -2.65
CA GLN A 21 -14.11 -3.83 -4.10
C GLN A 21 -13.35 -2.54 -4.37
N ASP A 22 -12.15 -2.67 -4.93
CA ASP A 22 -11.26 -1.54 -5.17
C ASP A 22 -10.92 -1.42 -6.66
N TYR A 23 -10.51 -0.25 -7.08
CA TYR A 23 -10.00 0.04 -8.42
C TYR A 23 -8.47 0.05 -8.49
N ALA A 24 -7.83 -0.44 -7.45
CA ALA A 24 -6.41 -0.77 -7.39
C ALA A 24 -6.25 -2.15 -6.73
N PRO A 25 -5.24 -2.95 -7.11
CA PRO A 25 -4.96 -4.20 -6.42
C PRO A 25 -4.45 -3.91 -5.01
N ASN A 26 -5.06 -4.54 -4.00
CA ASN A 26 -4.57 -4.52 -2.64
C ASN A 26 -3.65 -5.71 -2.39
N GLY A 27 -2.53 -5.48 -1.72
CA GLY A 27 -1.50 -6.48 -1.48
C GLY A 27 -0.27 -6.30 -2.38
N LEU A 28 0.38 -7.41 -2.74
CA LEU A 28 1.58 -7.40 -3.56
C LEU A 28 1.29 -6.92 -4.99
N GLN A 29 2.05 -5.95 -5.45
CA GLN A 29 1.93 -5.40 -6.79
C GLN A 29 3.14 -5.71 -7.69
N VAL A 30 4.34 -5.70 -7.11
CA VAL A 30 5.57 -6.13 -7.79
C VAL A 30 6.32 -7.05 -6.85
N GLU A 31 6.64 -8.24 -7.34
CA GLU A 31 7.34 -9.25 -6.57
C GLU A 31 8.84 -9.00 -6.57
N GLY A 32 9.43 -9.01 -5.37
CA GLY A 32 10.84 -8.97 -5.10
C GLY A 32 11.32 -10.22 -4.35
N ARG A 33 12.29 -10.05 -3.43
CA ARG A 33 12.82 -11.16 -2.63
C ARG A 33 11.79 -11.68 -1.62
N ASP A 34 11.94 -12.95 -1.25
CA ASP A 34 11.00 -13.59 -0.33
C ASP A 34 11.26 -13.20 1.13
N GLU A 35 12.52 -13.17 1.56
CA GLU A 35 12.90 -12.73 2.88
C GLU A 35 12.78 -11.21 3.01
N VAL A 36 12.10 -10.74 4.07
CA VAL A 36 11.89 -9.32 4.33
C VAL A 36 12.39 -8.97 5.72
N VAL A 37 13.46 -8.19 5.77
CA VAL A 37 14.07 -7.68 7.01
C VAL A 37 13.80 -6.18 7.15
N LYS A 38 13.83 -5.44 6.04
CA LYS A 38 13.69 -3.99 6.04
C LYS A 38 12.52 -3.54 5.19
N ILE A 39 11.57 -2.89 5.84
CA ILE A 39 10.39 -2.28 5.19
C ILE A 39 10.53 -0.76 5.23
N ILE A 40 10.27 -0.12 4.11
CA ILE A 40 10.08 1.33 4.03
C ILE A 40 8.63 1.59 3.67
N THR A 41 8.04 2.59 4.30
CA THR A 41 6.65 3.01 4.03
C THR A 41 6.63 4.36 3.34
N ALA A 42 5.67 4.55 2.46
CA ALA A 42 5.39 5.83 1.81
C ALA A 42 3.89 5.94 1.51
N VAL A 43 3.41 7.16 1.29
CA VAL A 43 2.01 7.35 0.89
C VAL A 43 1.80 6.85 -0.54
N THR A 44 2.68 7.20 -1.45
CA THR A 44 2.55 6.90 -2.88
C THR A 44 3.82 6.24 -3.42
N ALA A 45 3.68 5.23 -4.28
CA ALA A 45 4.77 4.60 -5.02
C ALA A 45 5.34 5.54 -6.10
N SER A 46 5.80 6.72 -5.67
CA SER A 46 6.45 7.69 -6.55
C SER A 46 7.84 7.23 -6.96
N ARG A 47 8.40 7.82 -8.01
CA ARG A 47 9.79 7.57 -8.41
C ARG A 47 10.75 7.80 -7.22
N ALA A 48 10.60 8.93 -6.53
CA ALA A 48 11.45 9.28 -5.40
C ALA A 48 11.35 8.27 -4.25
N ALA A 49 10.14 7.77 -3.92
CA ALA A 49 9.96 6.77 -2.88
C ALA A 49 10.61 5.43 -3.24
N ILE A 50 10.47 5.00 -4.50
CA ILE A 50 11.09 3.76 -5.01
C ILE A 50 12.61 3.88 -5.02
N ASP A 51 13.17 4.97 -5.56
CA ASP A 51 14.61 5.19 -5.61
C ASP A 51 15.20 5.28 -4.19
N TYR A 52 14.50 5.93 -3.27
CA TYR A 52 14.91 5.99 -1.86
C TYR A 52 14.92 4.59 -1.22
N ALA A 53 13.84 3.83 -1.37
CA ALA A 53 13.75 2.48 -0.80
C ALA A 53 14.85 1.56 -1.35
N ALA A 54 15.09 1.61 -2.67
CA ALA A 54 16.16 0.86 -3.32
C ALA A 54 17.54 1.27 -2.81
N GLY A 55 17.79 2.57 -2.70
CA GLY A 55 19.06 3.11 -2.19
C GLY A 55 19.32 2.79 -0.72
N GLN A 56 18.27 2.60 0.06
CA GLN A 56 18.36 2.15 1.46
C GLN A 56 18.49 0.62 1.61
N GLY A 57 18.48 -0.13 0.52
CA GLY A 57 18.51 -1.59 0.58
C GLY A 57 17.27 -2.18 1.25
N ALA A 58 16.11 -1.58 1.04
CA ALA A 58 14.87 -2.14 1.55
C ALA A 58 14.46 -3.40 0.80
N ASP A 59 13.77 -4.30 1.49
CA ASP A 59 13.24 -5.53 0.92
C ASP A 59 11.78 -5.36 0.47
N MET A 60 11.08 -4.38 1.08
CA MET A 60 9.70 -4.05 0.76
C MET A 60 9.46 -2.55 0.87
N LEU A 61 8.76 -2.00 -0.12
CA LEU A 61 8.13 -0.68 -0.08
C LEU A 61 6.62 -0.89 0.09
N LEU A 62 6.08 -0.47 1.23
CA LEU A 62 4.67 -0.56 1.55
C LEU A 62 4.02 0.81 1.39
N VAL A 63 2.99 0.89 0.57
CA VAL A 63 2.35 2.17 0.21
C VAL A 63 0.84 2.13 0.35
N HIS A 64 0.23 3.31 0.38
CA HIS A 64 -1.21 3.48 0.25
C HIS A 64 -1.63 3.58 -1.24
N HIS A 65 -0.98 4.45 -1.99
CA HIS A 65 -1.19 4.57 -3.43
C HIS A 65 -0.09 3.83 -4.19
N GLY A 66 -0.44 2.67 -4.71
CA GLY A 66 0.46 1.88 -5.52
C GLY A 66 0.50 2.31 -6.99
N MET A 67 0.74 1.33 -7.85
CA MET A 67 0.63 1.42 -9.31
C MET A 67 -0.52 0.52 -9.78
N PHE A 68 -0.80 0.44 -11.05
CA PHE A 68 -1.79 -0.48 -11.63
C PHE A 68 -3.26 -0.14 -11.33
N TRP A 69 -3.62 1.13 -11.48
CA TRP A 69 -5.00 1.58 -11.35
C TRP A 69 -5.87 1.04 -12.50
N LYS A 70 -7.12 0.71 -12.22
CA LYS A 70 -8.05 0.05 -13.14
C LYS A 70 -8.15 0.71 -14.53
N ASN A 71 -8.04 2.02 -14.60
CA ASN A 71 -8.19 2.79 -15.85
C ASN A 71 -6.85 3.24 -16.44
N GLU A 72 -5.73 2.80 -15.91
CA GLU A 72 -4.41 3.08 -16.47
C GLU A 72 -4.05 2.11 -17.59
N PRO A 73 -3.25 2.55 -18.58
CA PRO A 73 -2.71 1.65 -19.60
C PRO A 73 -1.96 0.48 -18.96
N ILE A 74 -2.24 -0.73 -19.42
CA ILE A 74 -1.57 -1.96 -18.93
C ILE A 74 -0.14 -2.09 -19.45
N THR A 75 0.24 -1.29 -20.45
CA THR A 75 1.57 -1.34 -21.08
C THR A 75 2.65 -0.82 -20.14
N ILE A 76 3.81 -1.49 -20.16
CA ILE A 76 4.97 -1.15 -19.35
C ILE A 76 5.91 -0.25 -20.17
N THR A 77 5.57 1.03 -20.22
CA THR A 77 6.31 2.07 -20.97
C THR A 77 6.52 3.31 -20.14
N GLY A 78 7.38 4.21 -20.58
CA GLY A 78 7.61 5.52 -19.97
C GLY A 78 7.94 5.42 -18.45
N TRP A 79 7.23 6.20 -17.64
CA TRP A 79 7.44 6.26 -16.20
C TRP A 79 7.17 4.92 -15.50
N LYS A 80 6.16 4.17 -15.97
CA LYS A 80 5.82 2.86 -15.41
C LYS A 80 6.97 1.86 -15.61
N LYS A 81 7.54 1.83 -16.82
CA LYS A 81 8.72 1.01 -17.11
C LYS A 81 9.89 1.35 -16.18
N GLN A 82 10.18 2.64 -15.98
CA GLN A 82 11.31 3.07 -15.15
C GLN A 82 11.13 2.63 -13.68
N ARG A 83 9.93 2.78 -13.12
CA ARG A 83 9.64 2.38 -11.74
C ARG A 83 9.71 0.86 -11.58
N ILE A 84 9.10 0.11 -12.48
CA ILE A 84 9.12 -1.36 -12.45
C ILE A 84 10.55 -1.87 -12.62
N ALA A 85 11.34 -1.28 -13.52
CA ALA A 85 12.75 -1.68 -13.72
C ALA A 85 13.56 -1.54 -12.43
N THR A 86 13.41 -0.42 -11.70
CA THR A 86 14.11 -0.21 -10.41
C THR A 86 13.67 -1.25 -9.37
N LEU A 87 12.37 -1.51 -9.25
CA LEU A 87 11.84 -2.51 -8.32
C LEU A 87 12.42 -3.90 -8.60
N LEU A 88 12.40 -4.34 -9.87
CA LEU A 88 12.90 -5.66 -10.26
C LEU A 88 14.42 -5.76 -10.11
N GLN A 89 15.17 -4.73 -10.52
CA GLN A 89 16.62 -4.71 -10.42
C GLN A 89 17.13 -4.85 -8.98
N HIS A 90 16.41 -4.25 -8.02
CA HIS A 90 16.75 -4.30 -6.60
C HIS A 90 16.03 -5.41 -5.84
N GLN A 91 15.24 -6.25 -6.53
CA GLN A 91 14.39 -7.27 -5.91
C GLN A 91 13.53 -6.70 -4.76
N LEU A 92 13.07 -5.46 -4.94
CA LEU A 92 12.27 -4.72 -3.99
C LEU A 92 10.79 -5.05 -4.18
N ASN A 93 10.17 -5.61 -3.15
CA ASN A 93 8.73 -5.82 -3.16
C ASN A 93 7.99 -4.48 -3.12
N LEU A 94 6.97 -4.33 -3.95
CA LEU A 94 5.99 -3.25 -3.83
C LEU A 94 4.66 -3.86 -3.39
N ALA A 95 4.15 -3.43 -2.25
CA ALA A 95 2.82 -3.76 -1.77
C ALA A 95 2.03 -2.48 -1.50
N GLY A 96 0.75 -2.48 -1.84
CA GLY A 96 -0.13 -1.33 -1.63
C GLY A 96 -1.47 -1.73 -1.01
N TYR A 97 -1.99 -0.88 -0.12
CA TYR A 97 -3.30 -1.05 0.50
C TYR A 97 -4.06 0.27 0.44
N HIS A 98 -5.11 0.29 -0.36
CA HIS A 98 -5.89 1.49 -0.67
C HIS A 98 -7.17 1.58 0.18
N LEU A 99 -8.35 1.27 -0.37
CA LEU A 99 -9.61 1.38 0.37
C LEU A 99 -9.65 0.60 1.70
N PRO A 100 -9.06 -0.61 1.80
CA PRO A 100 -9.01 -1.32 3.07
C PRO A 100 -8.28 -0.56 4.18
N LEU A 101 -7.23 0.19 3.82
CA LEU A 101 -6.54 1.04 4.78
C LEU A 101 -7.38 2.28 5.12
N ASP A 102 -7.98 2.93 4.13
CA ASP A 102 -8.84 4.10 4.36
C ASP A 102 -9.96 3.82 5.37
N ALA A 103 -10.56 2.63 5.25
CA ALA A 103 -11.70 2.21 6.06
C ALA A 103 -11.32 1.69 7.45
N HIS A 104 -10.03 1.43 7.72
CA HIS A 104 -9.63 0.80 8.97
C HIS A 104 -9.92 1.72 10.18
N PRO A 105 -10.61 1.21 11.22
CA PRO A 105 -11.10 2.06 12.33
C PRO A 105 -9.99 2.61 13.24
N GLU A 106 -8.78 2.05 13.15
CA GLU A 106 -7.64 2.49 13.96
C GLU A 106 -6.53 3.10 13.11
N PHE A 107 -6.17 2.44 11.99
CA PHE A 107 -5.04 2.83 11.15
C PHE A 107 -5.44 3.66 9.92
N GLY A 108 -6.75 3.76 9.65
CA GLY A 108 -7.26 4.46 8.48
C GLY A 108 -7.00 5.96 8.51
N ASN A 109 -6.89 6.55 7.33
CA ASN A 109 -6.64 7.98 7.17
C ASN A 109 -7.66 8.82 7.93
N THR A 110 -8.94 8.48 7.83
CA THR A 110 -10.03 9.19 8.50
C THR A 110 -9.95 9.02 10.02
N ALA A 111 -9.73 7.80 10.49
CA ALA A 111 -9.60 7.51 11.92
C ALA A 111 -8.41 8.23 12.56
N CYS A 112 -7.25 8.19 11.89
CA CYS A 112 -6.05 8.88 12.35
C CYS A 112 -6.22 10.41 12.36
N LEU A 113 -6.87 10.97 11.33
CA LEU A 113 -7.16 12.40 11.26
C LEU A 113 -8.09 12.83 12.39
N ALA A 114 -9.20 12.11 12.59
CA ALA A 114 -10.15 12.38 13.66
C ALA A 114 -9.47 12.36 15.03
N LYS A 115 -8.65 11.35 15.28
CA LYS A 115 -7.87 11.24 16.52
C LYS A 115 -6.95 12.44 16.74
N ARG A 116 -6.24 12.88 15.70
CA ARG A 116 -5.33 14.04 15.79
C ARG A 116 -6.07 15.35 16.03
N MET A 117 -7.27 15.48 15.49
CA MET A 117 -8.09 16.68 15.61
C MET A 117 -8.98 16.67 16.87
N GLY A 118 -8.99 15.58 17.63
CA GLY A 118 -9.88 15.43 18.79
C GLY A 118 -11.37 15.31 18.42
N TRP A 119 -11.67 14.88 17.18
CA TRP A 119 -13.03 14.70 16.70
C TRP A 119 -13.61 13.37 17.17
N GLN A 120 -14.89 13.38 17.48
CA GLN A 120 -15.63 12.14 17.72
C GLN A 120 -16.03 11.52 16.39
N THR A 121 -15.80 10.23 16.26
CA THR A 121 -16.21 9.48 15.08
C THR A 121 -17.61 8.93 15.26
N GLY A 122 -18.48 9.17 14.29
CA GLY A 122 -19.81 8.60 14.24
C GLY A 122 -19.84 7.18 13.68
N TYR A 123 -20.90 6.84 12.96
CA TYR A 123 -21.07 5.54 12.32
C TYR A 123 -20.36 5.47 10.97
N ALA A 124 -19.97 4.27 10.57
CA ALA A 124 -19.40 4.02 9.26
C ALA A 124 -20.47 4.16 8.15
N CYS A 125 -20.13 4.84 7.06
CA CYS A 125 -20.99 5.01 5.92
C CYS A 125 -20.26 4.52 4.65
N GLY A 126 -20.89 3.60 3.93
CA GLY A 126 -20.30 3.02 2.71
C GLY A 126 -19.08 2.14 2.96
N GLN A 127 -18.40 1.79 1.89
CA GLN A 127 -17.21 0.91 1.89
C GLN A 127 -16.00 1.53 2.60
N THR A 128 -15.86 2.84 2.46
CA THR A 128 -14.70 3.59 2.96
C THR A 128 -14.91 4.16 4.35
N HIS A 129 -16.01 3.81 5.00
CA HIS A 129 -16.30 4.29 6.35
C HIS A 129 -16.11 5.82 6.46
N LEU A 130 -16.76 6.57 5.58
CA LEU A 130 -16.81 8.02 5.75
C LEU A 130 -17.37 8.32 7.14
N LEU A 131 -16.58 9.02 7.94
CA LEU A 131 -17.03 9.42 9.25
C LEU A 131 -18.04 10.54 9.11
N HIS A 132 -19.19 10.36 9.68
CA HIS A 132 -20.10 11.46 9.93
C HIS A 132 -19.59 12.20 11.18
N LEU A 133 -19.22 13.44 11.00
CA LEU A 133 -18.86 14.36 12.09
C LEU A 133 -20.14 14.90 12.75
#